data_1a17413ed7e0ea62f7d56fd09d97ef37
#
_entry.id   1a17413ed7e0ea62f7d56fd09d97ef37
#
_cell.length_a   1.000
_cell.length_b   1.000
_cell.length_c   1.000
_cell.angle_alpha   90.00
_cell.angle_beta   90.00
_cell.angle_gamma   90.00
#
_symmetry.space_group_name_H-M   'P 1'
#
loop_
_entity.id
_entity.type
_entity.pdbx_description
1 polymer ?
#
loop_
_entity_poly.entity_id
_entity_poly.type
_entity_poly.pdbx_seq_one_letter_code
_entity_poly.pdbx_strand_id
1 'polypeptide(L)'
;TGGLIPKPADTVVAQEFCEINDNILTLPRAPKFGSNIRLKGQDVKKGEVIARPHTVLNAGMIGLLVSQGISKVRVFKKPTVGLLATGDELCAEGESLQSGQIYNSNIPMLASLMNDLNIDSVDLGVCKDDAIHLKKIVSEAVKKVDVIITTGGASVGDEDHLEAVIDSLGEKIYSGVSIKPGKPVKLGKILDCPLFALPGNPVSVFVTFIILVKPLLAKLSGNASIETTFLKATAKFSRKKADREQYHRGYAENMDGRLSVNLFPNQSSGVLSSVAKLSLIHISEPTRRY
;
A
#
# COMPACT_ATOMS: atom_id res chain seq x y z
N THR A 1 -15.70 25.38 -26.95
CA THR A 1 -16.26 24.24 -26.17
C THR A 1 -16.77 24.71 -24.82
N GLY A 2 -17.90 24.19 -24.34
CA GLY A 2 -18.48 24.55 -23.03
C GLY A 2 -19.37 25.77 -23.02
N GLY A 3 -19.53 26.47 -24.14
CA GLY A 3 -20.46 27.59 -24.26
C GLY A 3 -21.93 27.17 -24.30
N LEU A 4 -22.80 28.07 -23.91
CA LEU A 4 -24.24 27.87 -24.07
C LEU A 4 -24.62 27.83 -25.55
N ILE A 5 -25.46 26.90 -25.93
CA ILE A 5 -26.03 26.82 -27.28
C ILE A 5 -27.11 27.89 -27.42
N PRO A 6 -27.00 28.83 -28.37
CA PRO A 6 -28.00 29.83 -28.59
C PRO A 6 -29.31 29.19 -29.08
N LYS A 7 -30.43 29.68 -28.60
CA LYS A 7 -31.74 29.30 -29.17
C LYS A 7 -31.95 29.96 -30.52
N PRO A 8 -32.45 29.29 -31.56
CA PRO A 8 -33.04 27.94 -31.57
C PRO A 8 -32.08 26.83 -32.03
N ALA A 9 -30.76 27.03 -31.96
CA ALA A 9 -29.80 26.02 -32.42
C ALA A 9 -29.92 24.70 -31.66
N ASP A 10 -29.84 23.59 -32.37
CA ASP A 10 -30.03 22.23 -31.89
C ASP A 10 -28.86 21.29 -32.24
N THR A 11 -27.84 21.79 -32.91
CA THR A 11 -26.70 21.01 -33.41
C THR A 11 -25.46 21.90 -33.49
N VAL A 12 -24.33 21.34 -33.08
CA VAL A 12 -23.01 21.99 -33.22
C VAL A 12 -22.14 21.17 -34.17
N VAL A 13 -21.56 21.85 -35.16
CA VAL A 13 -20.60 21.26 -36.10
C VAL A 13 -19.23 21.78 -35.74
N ALA A 14 -18.23 20.90 -35.66
CA ALA A 14 -16.85 21.33 -35.46
C ALA A 14 -16.32 22.03 -36.71
N GLN A 15 -15.61 23.14 -36.51
CA GLN A 15 -15.11 24.01 -37.56
C GLN A 15 -14.31 23.27 -38.63
N GLU A 16 -13.58 22.24 -38.23
CA GLU A 16 -12.74 21.41 -39.09
C GLU A 16 -13.56 20.64 -40.14
N PHE A 17 -14.86 20.52 -39.96
CA PHE A 17 -15.78 19.89 -40.93
C PHE A 17 -16.56 20.93 -41.74
N CYS A 18 -16.23 22.20 -41.62
CA CYS A 18 -16.91 23.28 -42.33
C CYS A 18 -15.98 23.91 -43.37
N GLU A 19 -16.48 24.10 -44.60
CA GLU A 19 -15.82 24.88 -45.64
C GLU A 19 -16.52 26.22 -45.76
N ILE A 20 -15.74 27.30 -45.75
CA ILE A 20 -16.28 28.66 -45.90
C ILE A 20 -15.67 29.26 -47.17
N ASN A 21 -16.50 29.48 -48.19
CA ASN A 21 -16.13 30.15 -49.42
C ASN A 21 -17.13 31.30 -49.67
N ASP A 22 -16.64 32.51 -49.91
CA ASP A 22 -17.46 33.70 -50.23
C ASP A 22 -18.66 33.90 -49.27
N ASN A 23 -18.42 33.78 -47.94
CA ASN A 23 -19.45 33.85 -46.90
C ASN A 23 -20.52 32.72 -46.94
N ILE A 24 -20.30 31.69 -47.71
CA ILE A 24 -21.16 30.51 -47.77
C ILE A 24 -20.49 29.40 -46.97
N LEU A 25 -21.18 28.89 -45.92
CA LEU A 25 -20.77 27.75 -45.14
C LEU A 25 -21.28 26.47 -45.82
N THR A 26 -20.37 25.61 -46.22
CA THR A 26 -20.67 24.30 -46.80
C THR A 26 -20.31 23.19 -45.82
N LEU A 27 -21.21 22.23 -45.62
CA LEU A 27 -20.99 21.01 -44.86
C LEU A 27 -20.96 19.84 -45.85
N PRO A 28 -19.93 18.98 -45.80
CA PRO A 28 -19.83 17.83 -46.69
C PRO A 28 -20.93 16.79 -46.48
N ARG A 29 -21.56 16.83 -45.30
CA ARG A 29 -22.65 15.94 -44.90
C ARG A 29 -23.55 16.63 -43.88
N ALA A 30 -24.87 16.42 -43.96
CA ALA A 30 -25.80 16.89 -42.95
C ALA A 30 -25.45 16.32 -41.56
N PRO A 31 -25.26 17.17 -40.56
CA PRO A 31 -24.98 16.69 -39.20
C PRO A 31 -26.17 15.96 -38.59
N LYS A 32 -25.91 15.00 -37.76
CA LYS A 32 -27.00 14.35 -36.98
C LYS A 32 -27.55 15.33 -35.96
N PHE A 33 -28.86 15.42 -35.85
CA PHE A 33 -29.57 16.22 -34.83
C PHE A 33 -28.99 15.96 -33.44
N GLY A 34 -28.75 16.98 -32.65
CA GLY A 34 -28.21 16.91 -31.30
C GLY A 34 -26.68 16.62 -31.25
N SER A 35 -26.00 16.58 -32.40
CA SER A 35 -24.55 16.33 -32.41
C SER A 35 -23.78 17.41 -31.66
N ASN A 36 -22.78 16.97 -30.87
CA ASN A 36 -21.85 17.81 -30.10
C ASN A 36 -22.53 18.74 -29.07
N ILE A 37 -23.77 18.45 -28.69
CA ILE A 37 -24.49 19.12 -27.61
C ILE A 37 -24.47 18.22 -26.37
N ARG A 38 -24.02 18.76 -25.25
CA ARG A 38 -24.07 18.10 -23.96
C ARG A 38 -25.39 18.48 -23.27
N LEU A 39 -26.25 17.49 -23.03
CA LEU A 39 -27.50 17.69 -22.35
C LEU A 39 -27.33 17.74 -20.84
N LYS A 40 -28.19 18.52 -20.16
CA LYS A 40 -28.24 18.54 -18.70
C LYS A 40 -28.57 17.14 -18.16
N GLY A 41 -27.73 16.64 -17.24
CA GLY A 41 -27.89 15.31 -16.67
C GLY A 41 -27.40 14.17 -17.57
N GLN A 42 -26.67 14.46 -18.65
CA GLN A 42 -26.11 13.44 -19.53
C GLN A 42 -25.01 12.62 -18.85
N ASP A 43 -24.19 13.27 -18.03
CA ASP A 43 -23.10 12.63 -17.28
C ASP A 43 -23.60 12.17 -15.89
N VAL A 44 -24.15 13.09 -15.12
CA VAL A 44 -24.70 12.79 -13.78
C VAL A 44 -26.10 13.39 -13.67
N LYS A 45 -27.07 12.58 -13.30
CA LYS A 45 -28.46 13.02 -13.09
C LYS A 45 -28.65 13.61 -11.70
N LYS A 46 -29.61 14.54 -11.57
CA LYS A 46 -29.98 15.08 -10.26
C LYS A 46 -30.45 13.96 -9.33
N GLY A 47 -29.85 13.86 -8.15
CA GLY A 47 -30.16 12.83 -7.14
C GLY A 47 -29.39 11.53 -7.32
N GLU A 48 -28.56 11.42 -8.34
CA GLU A 48 -27.69 10.25 -8.52
C GLU A 48 -26.58 10.24 -7.46
N VAL A 49 -26.30 9.04 -6.92
CA VAL A 49 -25.24 8.85 -5.92
C VAL A 49 -23.91 8.73 -6.65
N ILE A 50 -23.06 9.73 -6.52
CA ILE A 50 -21.73 9.79 -7.16
C ILE A 50 -20.71 8.96 -6.41
N ALA A 51 -20.74 8.99 -5.08
CA ALA A 51 -19.83 8.24 -4.22
C ALA A 51 -20.56 7.65 -3.03
N ARG A 52 -20.16 6.48 -2.59
CA ARG A 52 -20.65 5.80 -1.39
C ARG A 52 -19.61 5.87 -0.28
N PRO A 53 -19.96 5.63 0.99
CA PRO A 53 -18.97 5.41 2.03
C PRO A 53 -17.93 4.39 1.58
N HIS A 54 -16.67 4.59 1.95
CA HIS A 54 -15.51 3.77 1.57
C HIS A 54 -15.07 3.87 0.10
N THR A 55 -15.67 4.74 -0.70
CA THR A 55 -15.15 5.02 -2.04
C THR A 55 -13.80 5.73 -1.96
N VAL A 56 -12.80 5.18 -2.64
CA VAL A 56 -11.49 5.83 -2.76
C VAL A 56 -11.59 7.03 -3.70
N LEU A 57 -11.21 8.22 -3.21
CA LEU A 57 -11.21 9.45 -3.99
C LEU A 57 -9.96 9.52 -4.87
N ASN A 58 -10.00 8.87 -6.01
CA ASN A 58 -8.98 9.03 -7.05
C ASN A 58 -9.17 10.33 -7.85
N ALA A 59 -8.24 10.65 -8.74
CA ALA A 59 -8.26 11.87 -9.54
C ALA A 59 -9.57 12.03 -10.35
N GLY A 60 -10.10 10.96 -10.92
CA GLY A 60 -11.38 10.98 -11.66
C GLY A 60 -12.56 11.31 -10.76
N MET A 61 -12.61 10.70 -9.57
CA MET A 61 -13.67 10.97 -8.60
C MET A 61 -13.61 12.42 -8.10
N ILE A 62 -12.43 12.95 -7.84
CA ILE A 62 -12.25 14.36 -7.46
C ILE A 62 -12.77 15.29 -8.56
N GLY A 63 -12.38 15.04 -9.83
CA GLY A 63 -12.88 15.79 -10.98
C GLY A 63 -14.39 15.74 -11.10
N LEU A 64 -14.98 14.55 -10.92
CA LEU A 64 -16.43 14.37 -10.98
C LEU A 64 -17.17 15.15 -9.88
N LEU A 65 -16.67 15.07 -8.63
CA LEU A 65 -17.27 15.83 -7.51
C LEU A 65 -17.21 17.33 -7.76
N VAL A 66 -16.04 17.84 -8.19
CA VAL A 66 -15.88 19.28 -8.50
C VAL A 66 -16.76 19.72 -9.66
N SER A 67 -16.92 18.89 -10.69
CA SER A 67 -17.80 19.21 -11.82
C SER A 67 -19.29 19.34 -11.44
N GLN A 68 -19.68 18.76 -10.29
CA GLN A 68 -21.01 18.90 -9.71
C GLN A 68 -21.09 20.02 -8.65
N GLY A 69 -20.06 20.84 -8.50
CA GLY A 69 -20.01 21.93 -7.52
C GLY A 69 -19.74 21.49 -6.08
N ILE A 70 -19.35 20.23 -5.86
CA ILE A 70 -19.04 19.71 -4.53
C ILE A 70 -17.60 20.04 -4.17
N SER A 71 -17.40 20.97 -3.25
CA SER A 71 -16.07 21.46 -2.85
C SER A 71 -15.54 20.81 -1.58
N LYS A 72 -16.39 20.17 -0.78
CA LYS A 72 -16.00 19.54 0.49
C LYS A 72 -16.72 18.22 0.67
N VAL A 73 -15.98 17.20 1.08
CA VAL A 73 -16.53 15.88 1.46
C VAL A 73 -15.91 15.43 2.77
N ARG A 74 -16.65 14.67 3.57
CA ARG A 74 -16.10 14.02 4.76
C ARG A 74 -15.36 12.76 4.34
N VAL A 75 -14.14 12.60 4.85
CA VAL A 75 -13.27 11.44 4.58
C VAL A 75 -12.83 10.80 5.88
N PHE A 76 -12.38 9.56 5.83
CA PHE A 76 -11.69 8.94 6.97
C PHE A 76 -10.35 9.64 7.20
N LYS A 77 -9.99 9.85 8.46
CA LYS A 77 -8.64 10.28 8.84
C LYS A 77 -7.66 9.16 8.50
N LYS A 78 -6.54 9.49 7.90
CA LYS A 78 -5.44 8.55 7.71
C LYS A 78 -4.77 8.28 9.06
N PRO A 79 -4.36 7.02 9.34
CA PRO A 79 -3.60 6.74 10.54
C PRO A 79 -2.20 7.37 10.47
N THR A 80 -1.66 7.77 11.62
CA THR A 80 -0.24 8.11 11.78
C THR A 80 0.48 6.87 12.30
N VAL A 81 1.62 6.51 11.70
CA VAL A 81 2.37 5.29 12.03
C VAL A 81 3.71 5.64 12.67
N GLY A 82 3.96 5.12 13.87
CA GLY A 82 5.27 5.19 14.52
C GLY A 82 6.18 4.05 14.04
N LEU A 83 7.39 4.37 13.62
CA LEU A 83 8.40 3.40 13.19
C LEU A 83 9.53 3.36 14.21
N LEU A 84 9.83 2.19 14.76
CA LEU A 84 10.86 1.97 15.77
C LEU A 84 11.78 0.83 15.35
N ALA A 85 13.09 1.05 15.35
CA ALA A 85 14.05 -0.03 15.20
C ALA A 85 14.56 -0.51 16.56
N THR A 86 14.85 -1.80 16.70
CA THR A 86 15.51 -2.37 17.89
C THR A 86 16.70 -3.21 17.48
N GLY A 87 17.78 -3.11 18.23
CA GLY A 87 19.01 -3.87 18.02
C GLY A 87 20.27 -3.06 18.31
N ASP A 88 21.20 -3.65 19.05
CA ASP A 88 22.48 -3.04 19.39
C ASP A 88 23.43 -2.95 18.19
N GLU A 89 23.19 -3.78 17.18
CA GLU A 89 23.95 -3.83 15.93
C GLU A 89 23.65 -2.67 14.98
N LEU A 90 22.58 -1.90 15.21
CA LEU A 90 22.11 -0.90 14.27
C LEU A 90 22.91 0.41 14.35
N CYS A 91 23.32 0.89 13.19
CA CYS A 91 24.00 2.16 12.97
C CYS A 91 23.19 3.01 11.98
N ALA A 92 23.20 4.33 12.16
CA ALA A 92 22.56 5.25 11.24
C ALA A 92 23.32 5.34 9.90
N GLU A 93 22.59 5.63 8.82
CA GLU A 93 23.22 5.93 7.54
C GLU A 93 24.11 7.17 7.64
N GLY A 94 25.28 7.12 7.00
CA GLY A 94 26.28 8.20 7.03
C GLY A 94 27.27 8.12 8.18
N GLU A 95 27.05 7.27 9.18
CA GLU A 95 28.03 6.99 10.24
C GLU A 95 29.01 5.88 9.81
N SER A 96 30.18 5.82 10.42
CA SER A 96 31.14 4.76 10.16
C SER A 96 30.80 3.51 10.94
N LEU A 97 30.63 2.37 10.24
CA LEU A 97 30.36 1.08 10.86
C LEU A 97 31.51 0.60 11.75
N GLN A 98 31.20 0.20 12.95
CA GLN A 98 32.10 -0.56 13.81
C GLN A 98 31.95 -2.05 13.56
N SER A 99 32.89 -2.85 14.10
CA SER A 99 32.80 -4.31 13.97
C SER A 99 31.48 -4.84 14.55
N GLY A 100 30.75 -5.63 13.77
CA GLY A 100 29.46 -6.21 14.15
C GLY A 100 28.25 -5.32 13.88
N GLN A 101 28.45 -4.07 13.44
CA GLN A 101 27.32 -3.18 13.12
C GLN A 101 26.86 -3.32 11.66
N ILE A 102 25.58 -2.99 11.46
CA ILE A 102 24.93 -2.91 10.16
C ILE A 102 24.11 -1.61 10.06
N TYR A 103 23.93 -1.08 8.87
CA TYR A 103 23.05 0.07 8.68
C TYR A 103 21.57 -0.30 8.85
N ASN A 104 20.81 0.58 9.50
CA ASN A 104 19.37 0.45 9.63
C ASN A 104 18.68 0.73 8.29
N SER A 105 18.47 -0.32 7.50
CA SER A 105 17.75 -0.22 6.21
C SER A 105 16.24 -0.39 6.34
N ASN A 106 15.74 -0.91 7.46
CA ASN A 106 14.34 -1.23 7.64
C ASN A 106 13.47 0.03 7.81
N ILE A 107 13.91 1.00 8.61
CA ILE A 107 13.12 2.23 8.84
C ILE A 107 12.97 3.06 7.56
N PRO A 108 14.01 3.37 6.79
CA PRO A 108 13.86 4.08 5.51
C PRO A 108 12.97 3.33 4.52
N MET A 109 13.08 2.00 4.44
CA MET A 109 12.23 1.17 3.60
C MET A 109 10.76 1.25 4.02
N LEU A 110 10.46 1.13 5.32
CA LEU A 110 9.09 1.26 5.83
C LEU A 110 8.54 2.67 5.63
N ALA A 111 9.32 3.72 5.87
CA ALA A 111 8.93 5.10 5.61
C ALA A 111 8.57 5.33 4.13
N SER A 112 9.36 4.77 3.21
CA SER A 112 9.04 4.79 1.78
C SER A 112 7.72 4.07 1.47
N LEU A 113 7.48 2.89 2.05
CA LEU A 113 6.22 2.15 1.88
C LEU A 113 5.02 2.91 2.46
N MET A 114 5.19 3.66 3.57
CA MET A 114 4.15 4.54 4.09
C MET A 114 3.85 5.68 3.12
N ASN A 115 4.89 6.31 2.57
CA ASN A 115 4.75 7.38 1.58
C ASN A 115 3.98 6.91 0.33
N ASP A 116 4.27 5.71 -0.18
CA ASP A 116 3.55 5.11 -1.31
C ASP A 116 2.05 4.89 -1.01
N LEU A 117 1.70 4.68 0.25
CA LEU A 117 0.33 4.58 0.73
C LEU A 117 -0.28 5.96 1.08
N ASN A 118 0.51 7.02 0.96
CA ASN A 118 0.14 8.36 1.38
C ASN A 118 -0.31 8.39 2.86
N ILE A 119 0.47 7.72 3.72
CA ILE A 119 0.28 7.62 5.18
C ILE A 119 1.46 8.30 5.87
N ASP A 120 1.18 9.13 6.85
CA ASP A 120 2.21 9.81 7.62
C ASP A 120 2.91 8.84 8.56
N SER A 121 4.24 8.87 8.59
CA SER A 121 5.05 8.12 9.53
C SER A 121 5.93 9.02 10.40
N VAL A 122 6.13 8.60 11.64
CA VAL A 122 6.99 9.26 12.62
C VAL A 122 8.12 8.29 12.96
N ASP A 123 9.35 8.73 12.76
CA ASP A 123 10.52 7.98 13.21
C ASP A 123 10.64 8.10 14.74
N LEU A 124 10.52 6.97 15.43
CA LEU A 124 10.68 6.87 16.90
C LEU A 124 12.13 6.56 17.30
N GLY A 125 13.03 6.46 16.31
CA GLY A 125 14.45 6.22 16.51
C GLY A 125 14.83 4.75 16.60
N VAL A 126 16.00 4.51 17.19
CA VAL A 126 16.56 3.19 17.45
C VAL A 126 16.60 2.96 18.95
N CYS A 127 15.98 1.90 19.41
CA CYS A 127 16.08 1.43 20.79
C CYS A 127 17.12 0.31 20.88
N LYS A 128 18.06 0.42 21.79
CA LYS A 128 18.93 -0.72 22.15
C LYS A 128 18.11 -1.82 22.81
N ASP A 129 18.69 -2.99 22.95
CA ASP A 129 18.05 -4.14 23.59
C ASP A 129 17.88 -3.93 25.11
N ASP A 130 17.04 -2.95 25.48
CA ASP A 130 16.69 -2.53 26.83
C ASP A 130 15.16 -2.47 26.98
N ALA A 131 14.61 -3.40 27.73
CA ALA A 131 13.18 -3.52 27.97
C ALA A 131 12.56 -2.29 28.64
N ILE A 132 13.30 -1.62 29.55
CA ILE A 132 12.80 -0.44 30.28
C ILE A 132 12.71 0.74 29.32
N HIS A 133 13.75 0.96 28.54
CA HIS A 133 13.77 2.05 27.56
C HIS A 133 12.73 1.80 26.46
N LEU A 134 12.63 0.58 25.94
CA LEU A 134 11.63 0.17 24.95
C LEU A 134 10.20 0.43 25.46
N LYS A 135 9.91 0.02 26.70
CA LYS A 135 8.61 0.25 27.36
C LYS A 135 8.29 1.73 27.45
N LYS A 136 9.27 2.57 27.78
CA LYS A 136 9.10 4.03 27.84
C LYS A 136 8.75 4.60 26.46
N ILE A 137 9.54 4.27 25.43
CA ILE A 137 9.29 4.74 24.05
C ILE A 137 7.88 4.35 23.60
N VAL A 138 7.51 3.08 23.76
CA VAL A 138 6.18 2.58 23.35
C VAL A 138 5.06 3.28 24.12
N SER A 139 5.20 3.47 25.44
CA SER A 139 4.20 4.16 26.28
C SER A 139 3.98 5.64 25.90
N GLU A 140 5.00 6.29 25.37
CA GLU A 140 4.90 7.65 24.87
C GLU A 140 4.34 7.70 23.43
N ALA A 141 4.74 6.74 22.62
CA ALA A 141 4.34 6.65 21.20
C ALA A 141 2.83 6.39 21.04
N VAL A 142 2.24 5.50 21.82
CA VAL A 142 0.80 5.16 21.76
C VAL A 142 -0.13 6.36 22.00
N LYS A 143 0.39 7.45 22.57
CA LYS A 143 -0.34 8.71 22.76
C LYS A 143 -0.31 9.63 21.55
N LYS A 144 0.57 9.36 20.58
CA LYS A 144 0.88 10.26 19.46
C LYS A 144 0.60 9.65 18.10
N VAL A 145 0.56 8.33 18.01
CA VAL A 145 0.38 7.60 16.74
C VAL A 145 -0.76 6.60 16.85
N ASP A 146 -1.35 6.28 15.70
CA ASP A 146 -2.49 5.37 15.62
C ASP A 146 -2.05 3.89 15.47
N VAL A 147 -0.81 3.64 15.00
CA VAL A 147 -0.21 2.29 14.85
C VAL A 147 1.29 2.40 15.13
N ILE A 148 1.87 1.39 15.79
CA ILE A 148 3.31 1.25 15.95
C ILE A 148 3.81 0.05 15.14
N ILE A 149 4.91 0.23 14.42
CA ILE A 149 5.65 -0.84 13.74
C ILE A 149 7.05 -0.85 14.31
N THR A 150 7.48 -1.99 14.87
CA THR A 150 8.86 -2.18 15.26
C THR A 150 9.56 -3.15 14.33
N THR A 151 10.87 -3.03 14.17
CA THR A 151 11.72 -3.96 13.42
C THR A 151 12.91 -4.38 14.26
N GLY A 152 13.25 -5.67 14.26
CA GLY A 152 14.22 -6.25 15.20
C GLY A 152 13.53 -6.66 16.50
N GLY A 153 14.28 -7.23 17.43
CA GLY A 153 13.76 -7.66 18.75
C GLY A 153 12.69 -8.75 18.72
N ALA A 154 12.25 -9.20 17.56
CA ALA A 154 11.24 -10.26 17.40
C ALA A 154 11.88 -11.65 17.24
N SER A 155 13.00 -11.93 17.92
CA SER A 155 13.66 -13.23 17.89
C SER A 155 12.94 -14.23 18.80
N VAL A 156 13.09 -15.53 18.52
CA VAL A 156 12.54 -16.63 19.35
C VAL A 156 13.51 -17.00 20.49
N GLY A 157 14.20 -16.05 21.11
CA GLY A 157 15.12 -16.26 22.23
C GLY A 157 14.54 -15.80 23.57
N ASP A 158 15.21 -16.15 24.67
CA ASP A 158 14.84 -15.80 26.04
C ASP A 158 14.85 -14.28 26.34
N GLU A 159 15.32 -13.45 25.42
CA GLU A 159 15.43 -11.98 25.51
C GLU A 159 14.45 -11.25 24.58
N ASP A 160 13.21 -11.74 24.46
CA ASP A 160 12.17 -11.05 23.66
C ASP A 160 11.56 -9.90 24.46
N HIS A 161 12.33 -8.81 24.58
CA HIS A 161 11.90 -7.60 25.28
C HIS A 161 10.59 -7.02 24.75
N LEU A 162 10.33 -7.20 23.44
CA LEU A 162 9.15 -6.62 22.81
C LEU A 162 7.87 -7.38 23.22
N GLU A 163 7.95 -8.70 23.33
CA GLU A 163 6.83 -9.50 23.82
C GLU A 163 6.51 -9.15 25.28
N ALA A 164 7.54 -9.01 26.13
CA ALA A 164 7.38 -8.58 27.53
C ALA A 164 6.76 -7.18 27.63
N VAL A 165 7.11 -6.24 26.74
CA VAL A 165 6.52 -4.90 26.69
C VAL A 165 5.05 -4.97 26.28
N ILE A 166 4.69 -5.76 25.27
CA ILE A 166 3.30 -5.97 24.88
C ILE A 166 2.48 -6.53 26.03
N ASP A 167 2.97 -7.61 26.68
CA ASP A 167 2.28 -8.27 27.79
C ASP A 167 2.13 -7.35 29.02
N SER A 168 3.07 -6.40 29.22
CA SER A 168 3.03 -5.47 30.37
C SER A 168 2.16 -4.24 30.15
N LEU A 169 1.95 -3.81 28.90
CA LEU A 169 1.26 -2.57 28.55
C LEU A 169 -0.10 -2.78 27.91
N GLY A 170 -0.36 -3.98 27.40
CA GLY A 170 -1.56 -4.25 26.63
C GLY A 170 -1.88 -5.73 26.49
N GLU A 171 -2.32 -6.10 25.32
CA GLU A 171 -2.82 -7.42 24.96
C GLU A 171 -2.05 -7.97 23.77
N LYS A 172 -1.56 -9.20 23.85
CA LYS A 172 -0.98 -9.93 22.75
C LYS A 172 -2.09 -10.61 21.94
N ILE A 173 -2.18 -10.29 20.66
CA ILE A 173 -3.18 -10.86 19.76
C ILE A 173 -2.65 -12.15 19.12
N TYR A 174 -1.43 -12.13 18.61
CA TYR A 174 -0.72 -13.34 18.18
C TYR A 174 0.80 -13.18 18.27
N SER A 175 1.50 -14.33 18.39
CA SER A 175 2.95 -14.44 18.34
C SER A 175 3.33 -15.55 17.37
N GLY A 176 3.96 -15.17 16.27
CA GLY A 176 4.34 -16.05 15.18
C GLY A 176 3.23 -16.43 14.21
N VAL A 177 3.58 -16.55 12.95
CA VAL A 177 2.71 -16.97 11.85
C VAL A 177 3.37 -18.03 10.99
N SER A 178 2.58 -18.90 10.36
CA SER A 178 3.12 -20.02 9.55
C SER A 178 3.47 -19.59 8.13
N ILE A 179 4.33 -18.58 8.00
CA ILE A 179 4.81 -18.04 6.72
C ILE A 179 6.33 -18.09 6.59
N LYS A 180 6.84 -17.93 5.37
CA LYS A 180 8.27 -17.80 5.05
C LYS A 180 8.47 -16.82 3.88
N PRO A 181 9.26 -15.73 4.08
CA PRO A 181 9.87 -15.27 5.32
C PRO A 181 8.83 -14.61 6.24
N GLY A 182 9.16 -14.41 7.53
CA GLY A 182 8.34 -13.62 8.46
C GLY A 182 7.71 -14.38 9.63
N LYS A 183 8.15 -15.64 9.90
CA LYS A 183 7.60 -16.46 11.00
C LYS A 183 7.47 -15.73 12.34
N PRO A 184 8.49 -14.98 12.84
CA PRO A 184 8.45 -14.42 14.20
C PRO A 184 7.66 -13.12 14.34
N VAL A 185 6.87 -12.72 13.34
CA VAL A 185 6.04 -11.51 13.46
C VAL A 185 5.04 -11.64 14.62
N LYS A 186 4.87 -10.55 15.38
CA LYS A 186 3.91 -10.48 16.48
C LYS A 186 2.96 -9.31 16.30
N LEU A 187 1.78 -9.42 16.82
CA LEU A 187 0.81 -8.34 16.93
C LEU A 187 0.31 -8.26 18.37
N GLY A 188 0.41 -7.07 18.92
CA GLY A 188 -0.23 -6.68 20.16
C GLY A 188 -1.11 -5.46 19.96
N LYS A 189 -1.87 -5.14 20.99
CA LYS A 189 -2.67 -3.93 21.09
C LYS A 189 -2.41 -3.28 22.45
N ILE A 190 -1.95 -2.03 22.42
CA ILE A 190 -1.68 -1.26 23.63
C ILE A 190 -2.64 -0.08 23.63
N LEU A 191 -3.58 -0.03 24.60
CA LEU A 191 -4.76 0.82 24.51
C LEU A 191 -5.53 0.51 23.22
N ASP A 192 -5.71 1.53 22.34
CA ASP A 192 -6.32 1.34 21.02
C ASP A 192 -5.30 1.33 19.87
N CYS A 193 -4.01 1.32 20.19
CA CYS A 193 -2.93 1.35 19.23
C CYS A 193 -2.41 -0.08 18.92
N PRO A 194 -2.62 -0.62 17.71
CA PRO A 194 -1.97 -1.85 17.28
C PRO A 194 -0.45 -1.67 17.21
N LEU A 195 0.27 -2.67 17.70
CA LEU A 195 1.73 -2.74 17.63
C LEU A 195 2.13 -3.99 16.86
N PHE A 196 2.75 -3.80 15.70
CA PHE A 196 3.38 -4.87 14.92
C PHE A 196 4.85 -4.96 15.23
N ALA A 197 5.29 -6.12 15.70
CA ALA A 197 6.69 -6.47 15.82
C ALA A 197 7.11 -7.26 14.59
N LEU A 198 7.81 -6.61 13.67
CA LEU A 198 8.30 -7.24 12.45
C LEU A 198 9.70 -7.82 12.69
N PRO A 199 10.08 -8.88 11.95
CA PRO A 199 11.43 -9.45 12.05
C PRO A 199 12.52 -8.44 11.73
N GLY A 200 13.77 -8.69 12.16
CA GLY A 200 14.94 -7.84 11.81
C GLY A 200 15.37 -7.95 10.36
N ASN A 201 15.23 -9.12 9.72
CA ASN A 201 15.64 -9.32 8.33
C ASN A 201 14.83 -8.49 7.34
N PRO A 202 15.43 -7.67 6.47
CA PRO A 202 14.72 -6.66 5.66
C PRO A 202 13.68 -7.26 4.69
N VAL A 203 13.95 -8.41 4.10
CA VAL A 203 12.96 -9.07 3.23
C VAL A 203 11.76 -9.59 4.03
N SER A 204 11.99 -10.04 5.28
CA SER A 204 10.89 -10.44 6.16
C SER A 204 10.04 -9.22 6.54
N VAL A 205 10.67 -8.08 6.85
CA VAL A 205 9.98 -6.80 7.10
C VAL A 205 9.10 -6.44 5.92
N PHE A 206 9.66 -6.42 4.71
CA PHE A 206 8.92 -6.08 3.50
C PHE A 206 7.72 -6.99 3.27
N VAL A 207 7.92 -8.31 3.32
CA VAL A 207 6.85 -9.28 3.07
C VAL A 207 5.76 -9.19 4.14
N THR A 208 6.12 -9.17 5.43
CA THR A 208 5.14 -9.06 6.52
C THR A 208 4.40 -7.73 6.50
N PHE A 209 5.07 -6.66 6.12
CA PHE A 209 4.41 -5.38 5.88
C PHE A 209 3.32 -5.49 4.82
N ILE A 210 3.64 -6.01 3.65
CA ILE A 210 2.67 -6.10 2.52
C ILE A 210 1.47 -6.98 2.88
N ILE A 211 1.68 -8.10 3.57
CA ILE A 211 0.62 -9.09 3.80
C ILE A 211 -0.17 -8.88 5.09
N LEU A 212 0.40 -8.23 6.10
CA LEU A 212 -0.24 -8.07 7.41
C LEU A 212 -0.50 -6.60 7.76
N VAL A 213 0.49 -5.71 7.60
CA VAL A 213 0.38 -4.32 8.03
C VAL A 213 -0.44 -3.49 7.03
N LYS A 214 -0.10 -3.56 5.76
CA LYS A 214 -0.77 -2.79 4.70
C LYS A 214 -2.29 -2.97 4.67
N PRO A 215 -2.86 -4.19 4.79
CA PRO A 215 -4.31 -4.38 4.86
C PRO A 215 -4.95 -3.71 6.07
N LEU A 216 -4.29 -3.75 7.25
CA LEU A 216 -4.80 -3.05 8.43
C LEU A 216 -4.80 -1.54 8.23
N LEU A 217 -3.69 -0.96 7.75
CA LEU A 217 -3.57 0.48 7.52
C LEU A 217 -4.65 0.98 6.54
N ALA A 218 -4.91 0.21 5.53
CA ALA A 218 -5.94 0.55 4.59
C ALA A 218 -7.35 0.50 5.19
N LYS A 219 -7.63 -0.51 5.99
CA LYS A 219 -8.91 -0.61 6.72
C LYS A 219 -9.07 0.56 7.69
N LEU A 220 -8.02 0.95 8.41
CA LEU A 220 -8.01 2.13 9.28
C LEU A 220 -8.23 3.43 8.48
N SER A 221 -7.72 3.50 7.25
CA SER A 221 -7.95 4.62 6.32
C SER A 221 -9.36 4.62 5.68
N GLY A 222 -10.24 3.71 6.10
CA GLY A 222 -11.59 3.59 5.56
C GLY A 222 -11.70 2.87 4.23
N ASN A 223 -10.63 2.32 3.69
CA ASN A 223 -10.67 1.54 2.47
C ASN A 223 -11.08 0.09 2.78
N ALA A 224 -12.37 -0.20 2.63
CA ALA A 224 -12.92 -1.55 2.86
C ALA A 224 -12.59 -2.55 1.73
N SER A 225 -12.11 -2.06 0.58
CA SER A 225 -11.94 -2.84 -0.65
C SER A 225 -10.49 -3.19 -0.95
N ILE A 226 -9.64 -3.35 0.08
CA ILE A 226 -8.30 -3.87 -0.17
C ILE A 226 -8.37 -5.38 -0.38
N GLU A 227 -8.70 -5.74 -1.59
CA GLU A 227 -8.36 -7.05 -2.10
C GLU A 227 -6.92 -7.02 -2.62
N THR A 228 -6.09 -7.90 -2.11
CA THR A 228 -4.79 -8.14 -2.74
C THR A 228 -5.05 -8.63 -4.16
N THR A 229 -4.58 -7.89 -5.14
CA THR A 229 -4.77 -8.29 -6.54
C THR A 229 -3.89 -9.50 -6.84
N PHE A 230 -4.52 -10.63 -7.11
CA PHE A 230 -3.84 -11.84 -7.56
C PHE A 230 -3.92 -11.96 -9.07
N LEU A 231 -2.78 -12.16 -9.70
CA LEU A 231 -2.70 -12.44 -11.13
C LEU A 231 -2.31 -13.90 -11.34
N LYS A 232 -3.02 -14.58 -12.24
CA LYS A 232 -2.63 -15.92 -12.65
C LYS A 232 -1.46 -15.84 -13.63
N ALA A 233 -0.41 -16.61 -13.36
CA ALA A 233 0.78 -16.66 -14.20
C ALA A 233 1.33 -18.08 -14.30
N THR A 234 2.09 -18.36 -15.36
CA THR A 234 2.80 -19.64 -15.53
C THR A 234 4.13 -19.59 -14.78
N ALA A 235 4.33 -20.46 -13.80
CA ALA A 235 5.61 -20.59 -13.13
C ALA A 235 6.66 -21.23 -14.06
N LYS A 236 7.80 -20.54 -14.25
CA LYS A 236 8.97 -21.06 -14.98
C LYS A 236 9.96 -21.78 -14.06
N PHE A 237 9.50 -22.25 -12.92
CA PHE A 237 10.31 -22.92 -11.91
C PHE A 237 9.50 -24.04 -11.25
N SER A 238 10.22 -24.95 -10.58
CA SER A 238 9.64 -25.98 -9.73
C SER A 238 10.14 -25.83 -8.30
N ARG A 239 9.28 -26.05 -7.32
CA ARG A 239 9.62 -26.05 -5.89
C ARG A 239 9.07 -27.28 -5.20
N LYS A 240 9.81 -27.76 -4.21
CA LYS A 240 9.33 -28.80 -3.31
C LYS A 240 8.22 -28.22 -2.42
N LYS A 241 7.26 -29.08 -2.05
CA LYS A 241 6.25 -28.76 -1.07
C LYS A 241 6.92 -28.26 0.22
N ALA A 242 6.34 -27.23 0.82
CA ALA A 242 6.79 -26.66 2.09
C ALA A 242 5.73 -26.84 3.16
N ASP A 243 6.17 -26.87 4.42
CA ASP A 243 5.28 -26.99 5.59
C ASP A 243 4.58 -25.67 5.93
N ARG A 244 5.08 -24.56 5.39
CA ARG A 244 4.56 -23.20 5.61
C ARG A 244 4.27 -22.53 4.27
N GLU A 245 3.34 -21.59 4.29
CA GLU A 245 3.11 -20.70 3.15
C GLU A 245 4.38 -19.90 2.82
N GLN A 246 4.77 -19.89 1.55
CA GLN A 246 6.01 -19.23 1.11
C GLN A 246 5.72 -18.06 0.18
N TYR A 247 6.33 -16.93 0.50
CA TYR A 247 6.30 -15.71 -0.29
C TYR A 247 7.64 -15.55 -1.02
N HIS A 248 7.65 -15.90 -2.29
CA HIS A 248 8.84 -15.84 -3.14
C HIS A 248 8.92 -14.50 -3.86
N ARG A 249 10.12 -13.91 -3.91
CA ARG A 249 10.41 -12.75 -4.76
C ARG A 249 10.67 -13.22 -6.16
N GLY A 250 10.05 -12.56 -7.12
CA GLY A 250 10.17 -12.91 -8.51
C GLY A 250 9.96 -11.74 -9.45
N TYR A 251 10.14 -11.98 -10.71
CA TYR A 251 9.82 -11.04 -11.78
C TYR A 251 8.89 -11.71 -12.78
N ALA A 252 7.94 -10.92 -13.22
CA ALA A 252 6.96 -11.31 -14.21
C ALA A 252 7.41 -10.87 -15.60
N GLU A 253 7.24 -11.74 -16.57
CA GLU A 253 7.47 -11.47 -17.98
C GLU A 253 6.16 -11.72 -18.73
N ASN A 254 5.78 -10.77 -19.58
CA ASN A 254 4.65 -10.94 -20.48
C ASN A 254 5.20 -11.28 -21.88
N MET A 255 4.97 -12.49 -22.33
CA MET A 255 5.31 -12.96 -23.67
C MET A 255 4.03 -13.35 -24.39
N ASP A 256 3.71 -12.66 -25.46
CA ASP A 256 2.54 -12.90 -26.31
C ASP A 256 1.21 -12.98 -25.55
N GLY A 257 1.02 -12.07 -24.57
CA GLY A 257 -0.18 -11.98 -23.75
C GLY A 257 -0.25 -13.05 -22.62
N ARG A 258 0.80 -13.86 -22.44
CA ARG A 258 0.90 -14.84 -21.36
C ARG A 258 1.87 -14.36 -20.30
N LEU A 259 1.35 -14.18 -19.09
CA LEU A 259 2.17 -13.83 -17.93
C LEU A 259 2.92 -15.08 -17.43
N SER A 260 4.23 -14.99 -17.36
CA SER A 260 5.11 -15.99 -16.75
C SER A 260 5.93 -15.39 -15.62
N VAL A 261 6.31 -16.22 -14.66
CA VAL A 261 7.04 -15.80 -13.46
C VAL A 261 8.32 -16.61 -13.31
N ASN A 262 9.43 -15.89 -13.13
CA ASN A 262 10.72 -16.42 -12.73
C ASN A 262 11.03 -16.00 -11.28
N LEU A 263 11.75 -16.84 -10.55
CA LEU A 263 12.20 -16.51 -9.20
C LEU A 263 13.48 -15.68 -9.24
N PHE A 264 13.59 -14.75 -8.31
CA PHE A 264 14.90 -14.17 -7.99
C PHE A 264 15.84 -15.29 -7.49
N PRO A 265 17.08 -15.36 -7.97
CA PRO A 265 17.94 -16.53 -7.70
C PRO A 265 18.16 -16.78 -6.21
N ASN A 266 18.39 -15.74 -5.43
CA ASN A 266 18.61 -15.84 -3.99
C ASN A 266 17.37 -15.43 -3.20
N GLN A 267 16.72 -16.39 -2.56
CA GLN A 267 15.50 -16.21 -1.76
C GLN A 267 15.78 -16.03 -0.26
N SER A 268 17.03 -15.78 0.17
CA SER A 268 17.35 -15.51 1.58
C SER A 268 16.68 -14.23 2.08
N SER A 269 16.27 -14.22 3.35
CA SER A 269 15.59 -13.09 3.98
C SER A 269 16.47 -11.86 4.22
N GLY A 270 17.79 -12.02 4.13
CA GLY A 270 18.75 -10.90 4.22
C GLY A 270 19.10 -10.26 2.86
N VAL A 271 18.60 -10.79 1.72
CA VAL A 271 18.98 -10.31 0.38
C VAL A 271 18.04 -9.20 -0.08
N LEU A 272 18.29 -7.97 0.39
CA LEU A 272 17.48 -6.79 0.10
C LEU A 272 17.45 -6.45 -1.40
N SER A 273 18.53 -6.75 -2.15
CA SER A 273 18.54 -6.57 -3.61
C SER A 273 17.44 -7.36 -4.33
N SER A 274 16.95 -8.44 -3.73
CA SER A 274 15.81 -9.19 -4.27
C SER A 274 14.49 -8.43 -4.16
N VAL A 275 14.37 -7.50 -3.21
CA VAL A 275 13.20 -6.60 -3.05
C VAL A 275 13.32 -5.43 -3.99
N ALA A 276 14.50 -4.81 -4.09
CA ALA A 276 14.75 -3.67 -4.95
C ALA A 276 14.54 -3.96 -6.46
N LYS A 277 14.69 -5.21 -6.86
CA LYS A 277 14.59 -5.65 -8.27
C LYS A 277 13.34 -6.51 -8.57
N LEU A 278 12.46 -6.70 -7.59
CA LEU A 278 11.27 -7.53 -7.82
C LEU A 278 10.21 -6.78 -8.63
N SER A 279 9.42 -7.53 -9.40
CA SER A 279 8.19 -7.04 -10.01
C SER A 279 6.93 -7.63 -9.37
N LEU A 280 7.08 -8.68 -8.56
CA LEU A 280 5.98 -9.31 -7.84
C LEU A 280 6.46 -10.15 -6.65
N ILE A 281 5.54 -10.41 -5.71
CA ILE A 281 5.69 -11.45 -4.69
C ILE A 281 4.79 -12.62 -5.09
N HIS A 282 5.40 -13.79 -5.34
CA HIS A 282 4.67 -15.01 -5.65
C HIS A 282 4.34 -15.77 -4.36
N ILE A 283 3.09 -16.17 -4.23
CA ILE A 283 2.61 -17.00 -3.12
C ILE A 283 2.56 -18.44 -3.60
N SER A 284 3.27 -19.35 -2.92
CA SER A 284 3.08 -20.78 -3.08
C SER A 284 2.30 -21.30 -1.88
N GLU A 285 1.05 -21.65 -2.08
CA GLU A 285 0.26 -22.32 -1.07
C GLU A 285 0.78 -23.75 -0.82
N PRO A 286 0.77 -24.23 0.44
CA PRO A 286 0.90 -25.64 0.71
C PRO A 286 -0.26 -26.35 0.04
N THR A 287 0.01 -27.27 -0.89
CA THR A 287 -1.03 -28.00 -1.61
C THR A 287 -1.91 -28.72 -0.60
N ARG A 288 -3.14 -28.24 -0.39
CA ARG A 288 -4.16 -29.01 0.33
C ARG A 288 -4.41 -30.29 -0.49
N ARG A 289 -4.14 -31.44 0.09
CA ARG A 289 -4.71 -32.68 -0.42
C ARG A 289 -6.19 -32.66 -0.05
N TYR A 290 -7.07 -32.60 -1.05
CA TYR A 290 -8.44 -33.04 -0.88
C TYR A 290 -8.45 -34.57 -0.81
#